data_90e33886b476a15aeb592c4c2118e81c
#
_entry.id   90e33886b476a15aeb592c4c2118e81c
#
_cell.length_a   1.000
_cell.length_b   1.000
_cell.length_c   1.000
_cell.angle_alpha   90.00
_cell.angle_beta   90.00
_cell.angle_gamma   90.00
#
_symmetry.space_group_name_H-M   'P 1'
#
loop_
_entity.id
_entity.type
_entity.pdbx_description
1 polymer ?
#
loop_
_entity_poly.entity_id
_entity_poly.type
_entity_poly.pdbx_seq_one_letter_code
_entity_poly.pdbx_strand_id
1 'polypeptide(L)'
;KFTWNPRNVVLSGQGTAQFIENGKLKYVPYHRLFREKKMVNILNEGPFEMYANRDSLLYMDVYGLSDIPNIIRGTLRAVGFCEAWDALIQIGLTDADFPILNSGNITYHELLDAYVDQYNGGTLRERVAQLLNKPANSTVMDQLEWLGLFRKKKIKHNFATPALILENLLREKWTLQPEDKDMIIMQHEVEYIKGGKKFLKISSMKLLGENGHETAMSKTVGLPLGIFVKLVLDGKISARGVQIPVMKEVYEPVLRELENEYSVIFNEKLTVL
;
A
#
# COMPACT_ATOMS: atom_id res chain seq x y z
N LYS A 1 -4.24 -10.41 3.41
CA LYS A 1 -5.68 -10.14 3.55
C LYS A 1 -5.93 -8.66 3.82
N PHE A 2 -7.18 -8.20 3.74
CA PHE A 2 -7.52 -6.79 3.98
C PHE A 2 -7.53 -6.48 5.48
N THR A 3 -6.70 -5.52 5.88
CA THR A 3 -6.70 -4.88 7.21
C THR A 3 -7.06 -3.40 7.12
N TRP A 4 -7.23 -2.89 5.91
CA TRP A 4 -7.56 -1.52 5.57
C TRP A 4 -8.74 -1.48 4.59
N ASN A 5 -9.21 -0.30 4.23
CA ASN A 5 -10.30 -0.13 3.27
C ASN A 5 -9.94 -0.81 1.92
N PRO A 6 -10.68 -1.86 1.49
CA PRO A 6 -10.39 -2.59 0.25
C PRO A 6 -10.37 -1.70 -0.99
N ARG A 7 -11.25 -0.71 -1.05
CA ARG A 7 -11.31 0.25 -2.16
C ARG A 7 -10.00 0.99 -2.34
N ASN A 8 -9.37 1.45 -1.23
CA ASN A 8 -8.10 2.16 -1.28
C ASN A 8 -6.96 1.25 -1.79
N VAL A 9 -7.02 -0.04 -1.53
CA VAL A 9 -6.02 -1.00 -2.06
C VAL A 9 -6.17 -1.13 -3.57
N VAL A 10 -7.40 -1.25 -4.09
CA VAL A 10 -7.65 -1.30 -5.53
C VAL A 10 -7.22 0.01 -6.20
N LEU A 11 -7.63 1.15 -5.66
CA LEU A 11 -7.30 2.48 -6.20
C LEU A 11 -5.82 2.86 -6.10
N SER A 12 -4.99 2.10 -5.36
CA SER A 12 -3.55 2.27 -5.44
C SER A 12 -3.00 2.03 -6.86
N GLY A 13 -3.71 1.27 -7.69
CA GLY A 13 -3.42 1.07 -9.10
C GLY A 13 -3.68 2.29 -10.00
N GLN A 14 -4.31 3.36 -9.49
CA GLN A 14 -4.52 4.62 -10.21
C GLN A 14 -3.64 5.75 -9.66
N GLY A 15 -2.88 5.48 -8.59
CA GLY A 15 -2.06 6.49 -7.93
C GLY A 15 -0.78 6.80 -8.68
N THR A 16 -0.49 8.08 -8.89
CA THR A 16 0.83 8.55 -9.30
C THR A 16 1.68 8.86 -8.09
N ALA A 17 3.00 8.87 -8.24
CA ALA A 17 3.91 9.25 -7.18
C ALA A 17 4.91 10.31 -7.65
N GLN A 18 5.29 11.21 -6.72
CA GLN A 18 6.40 12.13 -6.91
C GLN A 18 7.27 12.22 -5.66
N PHE A 19 8.55 12.34 -5.88
CA PHE A 19 9.57 12.38 -4.84
C PHE A 19 10.85 13.04 -5.35
N ILE A 20 11.82 13.32 -4.47
CA ILE A 20 13.15 13.80 -4.86
C ILE A 20 14.16 12.67 -4.66
N GLU A 21 14.98 12.45 -5.67
CA GLU A 21 16.10 11.51 -5.64
C GLU A 21 17.34 12.18 -6.24
N ASN A 22 18.42 12.27 -5.46
CA ASN A 22 19.68 12.93 -5.85
C ASN A 22 19.47 14.38 -6.36
N GLY A 23 18.66 15.15 -5.64
CA GLY A 23 18.34 16.55 -5.96
C GLY A 23 17.44 16.73 -7.18
N LYS A 24 16.90 15.66 -7.75
CA LYS A 24 16.05 15.72 -8.95
C LYS A 24 14.65 15.24 -8.64
N LEU A 25 13.66 15.99 -9.11
CA LEU A 25 12.26 15.56 -9.08
C LEU A 25 12.09 14.30 -9.91
N LYS A 26 11.45 13.30 -9.31
CA LYS A 26 10.99 12.07 -9.95
C LYS A 26 9.48 12.06 -9.93
N TYR A 27 8.89 11.75 -11.07
CA TYR A 27 7.46 11.56 -11.25
C TYR A 27 7.21 10.18 -11.84
N VAL A 28 6.43 9.35 -11.14
CA VAL A 28 6.10 8.00 -11.57
C VAL A 28 4.59 7.93 -11.86
N PRO A 29 4.19 7.84 -13.13
CA PRO A 29 2.78 7.71 -13.50
C PRO A 29 2.22 6.35 -13.05
N TYR A 30 0.91 6.27 -12.82
CA TYR A 30 0.25 5.09 -12.23
C TYR A 30 0.56 3.77 -12.95
N HIS A 31 0.61 3.77 -14.28
CA HIS A 31 0.85 2.58 -15.11
C HIS A 31 2.31 2.06 -15.04
N ARG A 32 3.21 2.79 -14.38
CA ARG A 32 4.61 2.39 -14.15
C ARG A 32 4.92 2.17 -12.67
N LEU A 33 4.03 2.57 -11.77
CA LEU A 33 4.29 2.64 -10.33
C LEU A 33 4.79 1.30 -9.77
N PHE A 34 4.14 0.20 -10.13
CA PHE A 34 4.50 -1.13 -9.63
C PHE A 34 5.67 -1.78 -10.36
N ARG A 35 6.06 -1.25 -11.52
CA ARG A 35 7.28 -1.66 -12.25
C ARG A 35 8.55 -1.04 -11.66
N GLU A 36 8.44 0.15 -11.08
CA GLU A 36 9.56 0.89 -10.47
C GLU A 36 9.70 0.56 -8.97
N LYS A 37 9.57 -0.72 -8.63
CA LYS A 37 9.74 -1.22 -7.27
C LYS A 37 11.22 -1.38 -6.89
N LYS A 38 11.51 -1.23 -5.60
CA LYS A 38 12.81 -1.56 -5.00
C LYS A 38 12.64 -2.74 -4.04
N MET A 39 13.63 -3.62 -3.97
CA MET A 39 13.67 -4.67 -2.95
C MET A 39 14.31 -4.13 -1.68
N VAL A 40 13.65 -4.29 -0.55
CA VAL A 40 14.14 -3.84 0.76
C VAL A 40 14.01 -4.95 1.79
N ASN A 41 14.98 -5.03 2.71
CA ASN A 41 14.95 -5.93 3.85
C ASN A 41 14.79 -5.11 5.13
N ILE A 42 13.78 -5.43 5.94
CA ILE A 42 13.47 -4.71 7.17
C ILE A 42 13.36 -5.70 8.33
N LEU A 43 14.07 -5.44 9.42
CA LEU A 43 14.03 -6.21 10.67
C LEU A 43 14.23 -7.73 10.51
N ASN A 44 14.91 -8.18 9.47
CA ASN A 44 15.10 -9.60 9.13
C ASN A 44 13.78 -10.37 8.85
N GLU A 45 12.68 -9.65 8.54
CA GLU A 45 11.38 -10.26 8.21
C GLU A 45 11.29 -10.74 6.75
N GLY A 46 12.41 -10.72 6.03
CA GLY A 46 12.49 -11.10 4.63
C GLY A 46 12.45 -9.90 3.67
N PRO A 47 12.57 -10.17 2.36
CA PRO A 47 12.50 -9.13 1.36
C PRO A 47 11.06 -8.66 1.18
N PHE A 48 10.92 -7.33 1.04
CA PHE A 48 9.68 -6.67 0.64
C PHE A 48 9.87 -5.94 -0.68
N GLU A 49 8.82 -5.85 -1.47
CA GLU A 49 8.72 -4.93 -2.60
C GLU A 49 8.26 -3.57 -2.09
N MET A 50 9.06 -2.53 -2.30
CA MET A 50 8.72 -1.14 -2.00
C MET A 50 8.44 -0.38 -3.28
N TYR A 51 7.31 0.27 -3.38
CA TYR A 51 7.00 1.24 -4.44
C TYR A 51 6.68 2.61 -3.84
N ALA A 52 6.92 3.67 -4.62
CA ALA A 52 6.70 5.05 -4.17
C ALA A 52 5.21 5.30 -3.89
N ASN A 53 4.91 6.01 -2.79
CA ASN A 53 3.54 6.24 -2.35
C ASN A 53 3.13 7.70 -2.51
N ARG A 54 2.37 8.00 -3.57
CA ARG A 54 1.77 9.32 -3.82
C ARG A 54 2.79 10.47 -3.79
N ASP A 55 2.39 11.62 -3.27
CA ASP A 55 3.22 12.80 -3.16
C ASP A 55 4.07 12.78 -1.87
N SER A 56 5.39 12.69 -2.02
CA SER A 56 6.33 12.78 -0.91
C SER A 56 6.70 14.22 -0.57
N LEU A 57 6.51 15.17 -1.52
CA LEU A 57 6.97 16.56 -1.37
C LEU A 57 6.12 17.35 -0.36
N LEU A 58 4.84 16.98 -0.20
CA LEU A 58 3.94 17.59 0.78
C LEU A 58 4.46 17.52 2.23
N TYR A 59 5.42 16.64 2.49
CA TYR A 59 6.01 16.50 3.81
C TYR A 59 7.22 17.38 4.05
N MET A 60 7.80 17.99 3.00
CA MET A 60 9.01 18.83 3.14
C MET A 60 8.74 20.03 4.04
N ASP A 61 7.73 20.81 3.74
CA ASP A 61 7.38 22.00 4.52
C ASP A 61 6.92 21.62 5.93
N VAL A 62 6.10 20.58 6.04
CA VAL A 62 5.56 20.10 7.32
C VAL A 62 6.65 19.69 8.31
N TYR A 63 7.73 19.08 7.81
CA TYR A 63 8.85 18.64 8.65
C TYR A 63 10.05 19.58 8.63
N GLY A 64 9.95 20.75 7.98
CA GLY A 64 11.08 21.68 7.86
C GLY A 64 12.28 21.11 7.09
N LEU A 65 12.00 20.31 6.08
CA LEU A 65 13.00 19.60 5.26
C LEU A 65 13.20 20.28 3.91
N SER A 66 13.33 21.61 3.92
CA SER A 66 13.69 22.36 2.70
C SER A 66 15.08 21.94 2.21
N ASP A 67 15.28 21.94 0.90
CA ASP A 67 16.57 21.71 0.24
C ASP A 67 17.25 20.35 0.47
N ILE A 68 16.52 19.34 0.90
CA ILE A 68 17.07 17.99 1.03
C ILE A 68 17.19 17.30 -0.35
N PRO A 69 18.29 16.58 -0.60
CA PRO A 69 18.53 15.92 -1.89
C PRO A 69 17.67 14.67 -2.11
N ASN A 70 17.10 14.10 -1.06
CA ASN A 70 16.31 12.88 -1.15
C ASN A 70 15.14 12.93 -0.18
N ILE A 71 13.93 12.68 -0.68
CA ILE A 71 12.74 12.38 0.12
C ILE A 71 11.84 11.44 -0.66
N ILE A 72 11.54 10.30 -0.08
CA ILE A 72 10.63 9.30 -0.66
C ILE A 72 9.81 8.65 0.45
N ARG A 73 8.52 8.50 0.20
CA ARG A 73 7.64 7.62 0.96
C ARG A 73 7.35 6.38 0.15
N GLY A 74 7.49 5.23 0.74
CA GLY A 74 7.22 3.94 0.10
C GLY A 74 6.10 3.18 0.79
N THR A 75 5.48 2.29 0.03
CA THR A 75 4.59 1.24 0.57
C THR A 75 5.28 -0.10 0.38
N LEU A 76 5.30 -0.89 1.45
CA LEU A 76 5.87 -2.23 1.46
C LEU A 76 4.81 -3.27 1.11
N ARG A 77 5.19 -4.25 0.31
CA ARG A 77 4.36 -5.41 -0.03
C ARG A 77 5.20 -6.69 -0.04
N ALA A 78 4.54 -7.83 0.14
CA ALA A 78 5.19 -9.12 -0.06
C ALA A 78 5.67 -9.27 -1.52
N VAL A 79 6.71 -10.06 -1.72
CA VAL A 79 7.29 -10.35 -3.04
C VAL A 79 6.24 -10.95 -3.97
N GLY A 80 6.18 -10.45 -5.21
CA GLY A 80 5.22 -10.84 -6.24
C GLY A 80 3.95 -9.98 -6.28
N PHE A 81 3.69 -9.16 -5.25
CA PHE A 81 2.53 -8.27 -5.25
C PHE A 81 2.58 -7.25 -6.39
N CYS A 82 3.71 -6.58 -6.55
CA CYS A 82 3.82 -5.50 -7.55
C CYS A 82 3.63 -6.03 -8.98
N GLU A 83 4.13 -7.21 -9.27
CA GLU A 83 3.97 -7.81 -10.59
C GLU A 83 2.51 -8.19 -10.88
N ALA A 84 1.82 -8.78 -9.90
CA ALA A 84 0.39 -9.09 -10.02
C ALA A 84 -0.46 -7.82 -10.14
N TRP A 85 -0.13 -6.77 -9.39
CA TRP A 85 -0.86 -5.51 -9.46
C TRP A 85 -0.64 -4.77 -10.76
N ASP A 86 0.59 -4.78 -11.28
CA ASP A 86 0.88 -4.25 -12.63
C ASP A 86 0.05 -4.95 -13.70
N ALA A 87 -0.10 -6.27 -13.61
CA ALA A 87 -0.95 -7.03 -14.54
C ALA A 87 -2.41 -6.60 -14.47
N LEU A 88 -2.98 -6.39 -13.28
CA LEU A 88 -4.35 -5.91 -13.09
C LEU A 88 -4.54 -4.49 -13.67
N ILE A 89 -3.55 -3.62 -13.56
CA ILE A 89 -3.55 -2.28 -14.16
C ILE A 89 -3.50 -2.38 -15.69
N GLN A 90 -2.61 -3.22 -16.25
CA GLN A 90 -2.46 -3.39 -17.69
C GLN A 90 -3.74 -3.96 -18.33
N ILE A 91 -4.47 -4.83 -17.64
CA ILE A 91 -5.77 -5.34 -18.09
C ILE A 91 -6.85 -4.23 -18.00
N GLY A 92 -6.68 -3.20 -17.15
CA GLY A 92 -7.67 -2.15 -16.91
C GLY A 92 -8.62 -2.42 -15.75
N LEU A 93 -8.34 -3.42 -14.90
CA LEU A 93 -9.22 -3.81 -13.79
C LEU A 93 -9.19 -2.84 -12.59
N THR A 94 -8.33 -1.84 -12.61
CA THR A 94 -8.29 -0.79 -11.59
C THR A 94 -9.09 0.47 -11.97
N ASP A 95 -9.69 0.51 -13.16
CA ASP A 95 -10.52 1.64 -13.60
C ASP A 95 -11.75 1.79 -12.69
N ALA A 96 -11.90 2.96 -12.10
CA ALA A 96 -13.00 3.31 -11.19
C ALA A 96 -14.01 4.27 -11.78
N ASP A 97 -13.78 4.77 -13.00
CA ASP A 97 -14.55 5.87 -13.58
C ASP A 97 -15.61 5.36 -14.58
N PHE A 98 -15.32 4.28 -15.31
CA PHE A 98 -16.18 3.76 -16.35
C PHE A 98 -16.98 2.52 -15.91
N PRO A 99 -18.27 2.64 -15.60
CA PRO A 99 -19.11 1.49 -15.24
C PRO A 99 -19.48 0.67 -16.49
N ILE A 100 -19.47 -0.65 -16.35
CA ILE A 100 -19.89 -1.60 -17.37
C ILE A 100 -21.39 -1.83 -17.25
N LEU A 101 -22.14 -1.46 -18.29
CA LEU A 101 -23.58 -1.69 -18.37
C LEU A 101 -23.88 -3.18 -18.39
N ASN A 102 -24.91 -3.58 -17.63
CA ASN A 102 -25.34 -4.99 -17.53
C ASN A 102 -24.24 -5.97 -17.11
N SER A 103 -23.26 -5.50 -16.36
CA SER A 103 -22.14 -6.34 -15.88
C SER A 103 -22.62 -7.62 -15.14
N GLY A 104 -23.78 -7.60 -14.49
CA GLY A 104 -24.38 -8.78 -13.85
C GLY A 104 -24.84 -9.88 -14.83
N ASN A 105 -24.94 -9.61 -16.11
CA ASN A 105 -25.31 -10.59 -17.13
C ASN A 105 -24.13 -11.36 -17.69
N ILE A 106 -22.90 -10.85 -17.50
CA ILE A 106 -21.65 -11.46 -17.97
C ILE A 106 -20.92 -12.18 -16.84
N THR A 107 -20.08 -13.12 -17.20
CA THR A 107 -19.17 -13.83 -16.29
C THR A 107 -17.84 -13.10 -16.17
N TYR A 108 -17.02 -13.44 -15.16
CA TYR A 108 -15.64 -12.95 -15.09
C TYR A 108 -14.81 -13.35 -16.30
N HIS A 109 -15.05 -14.56 -16.81
CA HIS A 109 -14.42 -15.05 -18.04
C HIS A 109 -14.76 -14.19 -19.25
N GLU A 110 -16.04 -13.87 -19.47
CA GLU A 110 -16.48 -13.02 -20.58
C GLU A 110 -15.99 -11.58 -20.45
N LEU A 111 -15.94 -11.05 -19.21
CA LEU A 111 -15.34 -9.75 -18.95
C LEU A 111 -13.85 -9.75 -19.35
N LEU A 112 -13.09 -10.74 -18.91
CA LEU A 112 -11.66 -10.84 -19.23
C LEU A 112 -11.44 -11.06 -20.72
N ASP A 113 -12.29 -11.84 -21.38
CA ASP A 113 -12.26 -12.06 -22.83
C ASP A 113 -12.48 -10.77 -23.63
N ALA A 114 -13.32 -9.86 -23.10
CA ALA A 114 -13.56 -8.56 -23.73
C ALA A 114 -12.36 -7.58 -23.67
N TYR A 115 -11.40 -7.82 -22.78
CA TYR A 115 -10.19 -6.99 -22.64
C TYR A 115 -9.04 -7.44 -23.55
N VAL A 116 -9.12 -8.63 -24.14
CA VAL A 116 -8.06 -9.20 -24.96
C VAL A 116 -8.46 -9.31 -26.41
N ASP A 117 -7.49 -9.28 -27.30
CA ASP A 117 -7.72 -9.43 -28.73
C ASP A 117 -8.25 -10.84 -29.04
N GLN A 118 -9.44 -10.90 -29.65
CA GLN A 118 -10.10 -12.15 -30.01
C GLN A 118 -9.55 -12.75 -31.32
N TYR A 119 -8.82 -11.99 -32.13
CA TYR A 119 -8.25 -12.44 -33.40
C TYR A 119 -6.96 -13.24 -33.24
N ASN A 120 -6.29 -13.10 -32.09
CA ASN A 120 -5.12 -13.90 -31.74
C ASN A 120 -5.60 -15.25 -31.19
N GLY A 121 -5.47 -16.33 -31.97
CA GLY A 121 -5.89 -17.68 -31.56
C GLY A 121 -5.32 -18.13 -30.21
N GLY A 122 -5.81 -19.24 -29.69
CA GLY A 122 -5.40 -19.80 -28.39
C GLY A 122 -6.47 -19.66 -27.29
N THR A 123 -6.15 -20.19 -26.11
CA THR A 123 -7.00 -20.10 -24.94
C THR A 123 -7.06 -18.66 -24.39
N LEU A 124 -8.09 -18.32 -23.62
CA LEU A 124 -8.16 -17.01 -22.95
C LEU A 124 -6.90 -16.74 -22.11
N ARG A 125 -6.39 -17.75 -21.42
CA ARG A 125 -5.15 -17.62 -20.62
C ARG A 125 -3.95 -17.22 -21.47
N GLU A 126 -3.79 -17.81 -22.65
CA GLU A 126 -2.70 -17.48 -23.58
C GLU A 126 -2.84 -16.06 -24.13
N ARG A 127 -4.05 -15.63 -24.48
CA ARG A 127 -4.31 -14.26 -24.96
C ARG A 127 -4.07 -13.21 -23.89
N VAL A 128 -4.46 -13.47 -22.64
CA VAL A 128 -4.15 -12.60 -21.50
C VAL A 128 -2.64 -12.54 -21.25
N ALA A 129 -1.97 -13.67 -21.30
CA ALA A 129 -0.51 -13.73 -21.16
C ALA A 129 0.21 -12.93 -22.25
N GLN A 130 -0.29 -12.97 -23.48
CA GLN A 130 0.23 -12.19 -24.61
C GLN A 130 0.00 -10.68 -24.39
N LEU A 131 -1.21 -10.24 -23.95
CA LEU A 131 -1.49 -8.85 -23.59
C LEU A 131 -0.49 -8.34 -22.55
N LEU A 132 -0.19 -9.16 -21.55
CA LEU A 132 0.73 -8.83 -20.45
C LEU A 132 2.22 -8.97 -20.81
N ASN A 133 2.52 -9.48 -22.01
CA ASN A 133 3.87 -9.85 -22.42
C ASN A 133 4.55 -10.80 -21.40
N LYS A 134 3.84 -11.85 -20.99
CA LYS A 134 4.26 -12.87 -20.03
C LYS A 134 4.07 -14.27 -20.56
N PRO A 135 4.86 -15.26 -20.10
CA PRO A 135 4.58 -16.66 -20.38
C PRO A 135 3.23 -17.08 -19.78
N ALA A 136 2.47 -17.91 -20.51
CA ALA A 136 1.17 -18.41 -20.03
C ALA A 136 1.28 -19.26 -18.75
N ASN A 137 2.45 -19.86 -18.47
CA ASN A 137 2.76 -20.63 -17.26
C ASN A 137 3.48 -19.80 -16.18
N SER A 138 3.42 -18.46 -16.24
CA SER A 138 4.05 -17.59 -15.24
C SER A 138 3.24 -17.52 -13.95
N THR A 139 3.92 -17.24 -12.84
CA THR A 139 3.29 -17.06 -11.52
C THR A 139 2.19 -16.00 -11.53
N VAL A 140 2.35 -14.92 -12.31
CA VAL A 140 1.31 -13.89 -12.46
C VAL A 140 0.03 -14.47 -13.04
N MET A 141 0.13 -15.30 -14.06
CA MET A 141 -1.05 -15.96 -14.66
C MET A 141 -1.74 -16.89 -13.66
N ASP A 142 -0.98 -17.61 -12.84
CA ASP A 142 -1.52 -18.45 -11.77
C ASP A 142 -2.22 -17.60 -10.69
N GLN A 143 -1.67 -16.44 -10.35
CA GLN A 143 -2.29 -15.50 -9.42
C GLN A 143 -3.61 -14.92 -9.95
N LEU A 144 -3.69 -14.57 -11.24
CA LEU A 144 -4.93 -14.10 -11.89
C LEU A 144 -5.99 -15.21 -11.92
N GLU A 145 -5.59 -16.45 -12.18
CA GLU A 145 -6.49 -17.60 -12.13
C GLU A 145 -6.97 -17.89 -10.70
N TRP A 146 -6.05 -17.89 -9.73
CA TRP A 146 -6.39 -18.05 -8.30
C TRP A 146 -7.37 -16.96 -7.83
N LEU A 147 -7.21 -15.73 -8.28
CA LEU A 147 -8.13 -14.62 -7.98
C LEU A 147 -9.54 -14.93 -8.51
N GLY A 148 -9.64 -15.64 -9.62
CA GLY A 148 -10.90 -16.10 -10.21
C GLY A 148 -11.35 -15.32 -11.43
N LEU A 149 -10.44 -14.63 -12.11
CA LEU A 149 -10.74 -13.88 -13.32
C LEU A 149 -11.16 -14.78 -14.51
N PHE A 150 -10.71 -16.04 -14.54
CA PHE A 150 -11.05 -17.01 -15.58
C PHE A 150 -12.32 -17.80 -15.31
N ARG A 151 -13.06 -17.51 -14.22
CA ARG A 151 -14.25 -18.27 -13.83
C ARG A 151 -15.46 -17.94 -14.70
N LYS A 152 -16.25 -18.97 -15.06
CA LYS A 152 -17.58 -18.83 -15.68
C LYS A 152 -18.67 -18.54 -14.63
N LYS A 153 -18.38 -17.69 -13.65
CA LYS A 153 -19.30 -17.22 -12.62
C LYS A 153 -19.76 -15.81 -12.97
N LYS A 154 -21.06 -15.53 -12.86
CA LYS A 154 -21.61 -14.19 -13.11
C LYS A 154 -21.12 -13.15 -12.12
N ILE A 155 -20.92 -11.94 -12.61
CA ILE A 155 -20.60 -10.76 -11.79
C ILE A 155 -21.85 -10.38 -10.99
N LYS A 156 -21.68 -9.95 -9.73
CA LYS A 156 -22.80 -9.74 -8.81
C LYS A 156 -23.60 -8.45 -9.07
N HIS A 157 -23.03 -7.48 -9.77
CA HIS A 157 -23.60 -6.14 -9.89
C HIS A 157 -23.92 -5.80 -11.35
N ASN A 158 -25.11 -5.24 -11.61
CA ASN A 158 -25.56 -4.88 -12.96
C ASN A 158 -24.93 -3.60 -13.52
N PHE A 159 -24.28 -2.81 -12.67
CA PHE A 159 -23.65 -1.55 -13.05
C PHE A 159 -22.40 -1.37 -12.20
N ALA A 160 -21.31 -2.00 -12.59
CA ALA A 160 -20.07 -2.02 -11.83
C ALA A 160 -18.90 -1.49 -12.64
N THR A 161 -18.05 -0.68 -12.03
CA THR A 161 -16.75 -0.33 -12.60
C THR A 161 -15.80 -1.55 -12.52
N PRO A 162 -14.80 -1.65 -13.40
CA PRO A 162 -13.76 -2.69 -13.31
C PRO A 162 -13.14 -2.78 -11.90
N ALA A 163 -12.87 -1.64 -11.27
CA ALA A 163 -12.34 -1.57 -9.91
C ALA A 163 -13.29 -2.16 -8.86
N LEU A 164 -14.61 -1.98 -8.99
CA LEU A 164 -15.59 -2.60 -8.10
C LEU A 164 -15.65 -4.11 -8.30
N ILE A 165 -15.55 -4.56 -9.54
CA ILE A 165 -15.52 -5.99 -9.88
C ILE A 165 -14.28 -6.65 -9.27
N LEU A 166 -13.09 -6.01 -9.43
CA LEU A 166 -11.85 -6.47 -8.82
C LEU A 166 -11.94 -6.48 -7.30
N GLU A 167 -12.48 -5.42 -6.68
CA GLU A 167 -12.66 -5.35 -5.23
C GLU A 167 -13.50 -6.54 -4.70
N ASN A 168 -14.58 -6.90 -5.39
CA ASN A 168 -15.41 -8.03 -5.00
C ASN A 168 -14.68 -9.37 -5.08
N LEU A 169 -13.88 -9.60 -6.12
CA LEU A 169 -13.02 -10.79 -6.21
C LEU A 169 -12.00 -10.85 -5.08
N LEU A 170 -11.36 -9.73 -4.80
CA LEU A 170 -10.38 -9.65 -3.70
C LEU A 170 -11.05 -9.87 -2.34
N ARG A 171 -12.25 -9.34 -2.11
CA ARG A 171 -13.01 -9.58 -0.87
C ARG A 171 -13.33 -11.06 -0.67
N GLU A 172 -13.62 -11.82 -1.72
CA GLU A 172 -13.82 -13.27 -1.62
C GLU A 172 -12.58 -14.00 -1.07
N LYS A 173 -11.37 -13.48 -1.34
CA LYS A 173 -10.08 -14.11 -1.00
C LYS A 173 -9.40 -13.50 0.24
N TRP A 174 -9.57 -12.22 0.46
CA TRP A 174 -8.77 -11.43 1.40
C TRP A 174 -9.57 -10.92 2.61
N THR A 175 -10.81 -11.32 2.79
CA THR A 175 -11.52 -11.06 4.05
C THR A 175 -10.80 -11.75 5.20
N LEU A 176 -10.51 -11.01 6.27
CA LEU A 176 -9.93 -11.55 7.49
C LEU A 176 -10.88 -12.55 8.12
N GLN A 177 -10.34 -13.67 8.59
CA GLN A 177 -11.03 -14.61 9.44
C GLN A 177 -10.71 -14.29 10.91
N PRO A 178 -11.52 -14.76 11.87
CA PRO A 178 -11.31 -14.45 13.29
C PRO A 178 -9.91 -14.77 13.80
N GLU A 179 -9.29 -15.83 13.30
CA GLU A 179 -7.96 -16.32 13.71
C GLU A 179 -6.79 -15.66 12.97
N ASP A 180 -7.07 -14.87 11.93
CA ASP A 180 -6.00 -14.20 11.17
C ASP A 180 -5.30 -13.14 12.01
N LYS A 181 -3.98 -13.07 11.87
CA LYS A 181 -3.15 -12.04 12.46
C LYS A 181 -2.50 -11.23 11.34
N ASP A 182 -2.65 -9.93 11.42
CA ASP A 182 -1.95 -9.02 10.51
C ASP A 182 -0.62 -8.58 11.09
N MET A 183 0.18 -7.97 10.25
CA MET A 183 1.49 -7.42 10.61
C MET A 183 1.65 -6.02 10.00
N ILE A 184 2.05 -5.07 10.82
CA ILE A 184 2.52 -3.77 10.37
C ILE A 184 4.04 -3.69 10.53
N ILE A 185 4.69 -3.28 9.47
CA ILE A 185 6.12 -2.94 9.48
C ILE A 185 6.27 -1.51 8.99
N MET A 186 7.06 -0.73 9.71
CA MET A 186 7.41 0.64 9.36
C MET A 186 8.91 0.86 9.56
N GLN A 187 9.54 1.56 8.63
CA GLN A 187 10.93 1.98 8.75
C GLN A 187 11.12 3.40 8.25
N HIS A 188 11.84 4.18 9.02
CA HIS A 188 12.31 5.51 8.67
C HIS A 188 13.84 5.46 8.55
N GLU A 189 14.36 6.04 7.48
CA GLU A 189 15.80 6.20 7.25
C GLU A 189 16.08 7.68 7.09
N VAL A 190 16.94 8.22 7.96
CA VAL A 190 17.30 9.64 7.96
C VAL A 190 18.81 9.76 7.90
N GLU A 191 19.31 10.30 6.80
CA GLU A 191 20.71 10.73 6.67
C GLU A 191 20.85 12.19 7.07
N TYR A 192 21.84 12.50 7.89
CA TYR A 192 22.12 13.89 8.31
C TYR A 192 23.61 14.10 8.59
N ILE A 193 24.02 15.38 8.61
CA ILE A 193 25.38 15.79 8.95
C ILE A 193 25.36 16.49 10.32
N LYS A 194 26.26 16.06 11.22
CA LYS A 194 26.45 16.68 12.51
C LYS A 194 27.96 16.72 12.85
N GLY A 195 28.49 17.88 13.18
CA GLY A 195 29.92 18.04 13.49
C GLY A 195 30.84 17.58 12.35
N GLY A 196 30.47 17.81 11.09
CA GLY A 196 31.24 17.42 9.91
C GLY A 196 31.20 15.91 9.58
N LYS A 197 30.49 15.09 10.36
CA LYS A 197 30.33 13.64 10.12
C LYS A 197 28.94 13.37 9.57
N LYS A 198 28.85 12.41 8.66
CA LYS A 198 27.59 11.94 8.08
C LYS A 198 27.07 10.74 8.91
N PHE A 199 25.79 10.76 9.20
CA PHE A 199 25.10 9.72 10.00
C PHE A 199 23.92 9.17 9.22
N LEU A 200 23.63 7.90 9.40
CA LEU A 200 22.37 7.25 9.02
C LEU A 200 21.67 6.78 10.30
N LYS A 201 20.47 7.33 10.55
CA LYS A 201 19.57 6.85 11.60
C LYS A 201 18.47 6.01 10.96
N ILE A 202 18.34 4.78 11.40
CA ILE A 202 17.25 3.88 11.02
C ILE A 202 16.36 3.69 12.25
N SER A 203 15.06 3.90 12.09
CA SER A 203 14.05 3.69 13.12
C SER A 203 13.00 2.72 12.56
N SER A 204 12.87 1.54 13.14
CA SER A 204 12.04 0.46 12.61
C SER A 204 11.08 -0.06 13.66
N MET A 205 9.83 -0.32 13.26
CA MET A 205 8.78 -0.87 14.09
C MET A 205 8.15 -2.09 13.40
N LYS A 206 7.85 -3.12 14.21
CA LYS A 206 7.03 -4.25 13.83
C LYS A 206 5.95 -4.45 14.90
N LEU A 207 4.71 -4.56 14.46
CA LEU A 207 3.59 -4.92 15.33
C LEU A 207 2.79 -6.05 14.70
N LEU A 208 2.42 -7.04 15.50
CA LEU A 208 1.52 -8.12 15.11
C LEU A 208 0.15 -7.89 15.73
N GLY A 209 -0.90 -8.14 14.95
CA GLY A 209 -2.27 -8.20 15.46
C GLY A 209 -2.49 -9.45 16.30
N GLU A 210 -3.50 -9.43 17.14
CA GLU A 210 -3.85 -10.56 17.99
C GLU A 210 -4.78 -11.55 17.28
N ASN A 211 -5.72 -11.00 16.52
CA ASN A 211 -6.75 -11.75 15.78
C ASN A 211 -7.37 -10.86 14.69
N GLY A 212 -8.42 -11.35 14.00
CA GLY A 212 -9.07 -10.62 12.91
C GLY A 212 -9.83 -9.35 13.34
N HIS A 213 -10.06 -9.13 14.63
CA HIS A 213 -10.71 -7.93 15.19
C HIS A 213 -9.68 -6.97 15.80
N GLU A 214 -8.75 -7.48 16.57
CA GLU A 214 -7.67 -6.72 17.20
C GLU A 214 -6.43 -6.74 16.33
N THR A 215 -6.53 -6.05 15.20
CA THR A 215 -5.48 -6.00 14.19
C THR A 215 -4.37 -5.00 14.56
N ALA A 216 -3.15 -5.26 14.11
CA ALA A 216 -2.05 -4.31 14.21
C ALA A 216 -2.39 -3.00 13.50
N MET A 217 -3.12 -3.06 12.37
CA MET A 217 -3.61 -1.89 11.66
C MET A 217 -4.56 -1.06 12.53
N SER A 218 -5.54 -1.67 13.20
CA SER A 218 -6.48 -0.95 14.06
C SER A 218 -5.78 -0.30 15.25
N LYS A 219 -4.79 -0.99 15.83
CA LYS A 219 -3.98 -0.46 16.95
C LYS A 219 -3.13 0.73 16.50
N THR A 220 -2.39 0.62 15.41
CA THR A 220 -1.49 1.70 14.95
C THR A 220 -2.22 2.91 14.38
N VAL A 221 -3.49 2.81 14.02
CA VAL A 221 -4.33 3.93 13.57
C VAL A 221 -5.21 4.47 14.69
N GLY A 222 -5.87 3.60 15.45
CA GLY A 222 -6.86 3.99 16.47
C GLY A 222 -6.24 4.47 17.78
N LEU A 223 -5.21 3.78 18.28
CA LEU A 223 -4.59 4.16 19.57
C LEU A 223 -3.99 5.55 19.57
N PRO A 224 -3.20 6.00 18.56
CA PRO A 224 -2.69 7.36 18.56
C PRO A 224 -3.79 8.42 18.66
N LEU A 225 -4.91 8.22 17.97
CA LEU A 225 -6.06 9.11 18.04
C LEU A 225 -6.71 9.08 19.43
N GLY A 226 -6.96 7.89 19.99
CA GLY A 226 -7.55 7.75 21.33
C GLY A 226 -6.70 8.37 22.42
N ILE A 227 -5.39 8.15 22.40
CA ILE A 227 -4.43 8.75 23.33
C ILE A 227 -4.43 10.27 23.19
N PHE A 228 -4.39 10.79 21.95
CA PHE A 228 -4.44 12.23 21.71
C PHE A 228 -5.72 12.87 22.31
N VAL A 229 -6.89 12.28 22.05
CA VAL A 229 -8.16 12.75 22.58
C VAL A 229 -8.15 12.76 24.12
N LYS A 230 -7.66 11.70 24.75
CA LYS A 230 -7.48 11.63 26.21
C LYS A 230 -6.59 12.75 26.73
N LEU A 231 -5.44 12.98 26.10
CA LEU A 231 -4.50 14.03 26.50
C LEU A 231 -5.11 15.44 26.37
N VAL A 232 -5.93 15.69 25.36
CA VAL A 232 -6.68 16.95 25.20
C VAL A 232 -7.70 17.11 26.31
N LEU A 233 -8.48 16.07 26.61
CA LEU A 233 -9.50 16.10 27.68
C LEU A 233 -8.88 16.27 29.08
N ASP A 234 -7.70 15.68 29.29
CA ASP A 234 -6.91 15.83 30.52
C ASP A 234 -6.22 17.23 30.64
N GLY A 235 -6.39 18.11 29.65
CA GLY A 235 -5.75 19.43 29.61
C GLY A 235 -4.23 19.42 29.42
N LYS A 236 -3.67 18.30 28.98
CA LYS A 236 -2.21 18.12 28.75
C LYS A 236 -1.74 18.65 27.40
N ILE A 237 -2.65 18.87 26.46
CA ILE A 237 -2.39 19.46 25.14
C ILE A 237 -3.18 20.76 25.04
N SER A 238 -2.49 21.85 24.75
CA SER A 238 -3.07 23.20 24.64
C SER A 238 -3.38 23.61 23.21
N ALA A 239 -2.89 22.87 22.22
CA ALA A 239 -3.10 23.13 20.79
C ALA A 239 -4.59 23.21 20.42
N ARG A 240 -4.93 24.19 19.57
CA ARG A 240 -6.31 24.44 19.12
C ARG A 240 -6.42 24.50 17.61
N GLY A 241 -7.61 24.23 17.10
CA GLY A 241 -7.91 24.24 15.68
C GLY A 241 -7.46 22.95 14.98
N VAL A 242 -7.48 22.96 13.64
CA VAL A 242 -7.02 21.81 12.83
C VAL A 242 -5.50 21.82 12.76
N GLN A 243 -4.88 20.77 13.27
CA GLN A 243 -3.43 20.66 13.41
C GLN A 243 -2.92 19.35 12.81
N ILE A 244 -1.70 19.35 12.29
CA ILE A 244 -0.94 18.13 12.01
C ILE A 244 -0.10 17.81 13.25
N PRO A 245 0.01 16.55 13.70
CA PRO A 245 0.63 16.18 14.99
C PRO A 245 2.17 16.22 14.95
N VAL A 246 2.75 17.31 14.43
CA VAL A 246 4.20 17.54 14.35
C VAL A 246 4.77 18.32 15.53
N MET A 247 3.90 18.80 16.41
CA MET A 247 4.31 19.54 17.60
C MET A 247 4.75 18.59 18.71
N LYS A 248 5.85 18.95 19.39
CA LYS A 248 6.47 18.17 20.45
C LYS A 248 5.49 17.83 21.58
N GLU A 249 4.65 18.80 21.98
CA GLU A 249 3.62 18.61 23.02
C GLU A 249 2.57 17.55 22.62
N VAL A 250 2.43 17.23 21.32
CA VAL A 250 1.49 16.23 20.81
C VAL A 250 2.18 14.89 20.64
N TYR A 251 3.25 14.81 19.81
CA TYR A 251 3.82 13.52 19.45
C TYR A 251 4.60 12.83 20.56
N GLU A 252 5.30 13.58 21.44
CA GLU A 252 6.07 12.94 22.52
C GLU A 252 5.21 12.16 23.51
N PRO A 253 4.14 12.73 24.10
CA PRO A 253 3.33 11.98 25.04
C PRO A 253 2.55 10.84 24.36
N VAL A 254 2.12 11.02 23.11
CA VAL A 254 1.44 9.97 22.36
C VAL A 254 2.37 8.79 22.09
N LEU A 255 3.58 9.03 21.59
CA LEU A 255 4.56 7.97 21.32
C LEU A 255 4.99 7.26 22.60
N ARG A 256 5.16 7.99 23.70
CA ARG A 256 5.50 7.43 25.02
C ARG A 256 4.41 6.50 25.55
N GLU A 257 3.14 6.89 25.45
CA GLU A 257 2.02 6.05 25.89
C GLU A 257 1.88 4.81 24.97
N LEU A 258 2.08 4.97 23.66
CA LEU A 258 2.11 3.84 22.70
C LEU A 258 3.21 2.82 23.05
N GLU A 259 4.40 3.29 23.41
CA GLU A 259 5.52 2.42 23.79
C GLU A 259 5.24 1.72 25.14
N ASN A 260 4.87 2.46 26.18
CA ASN A 260 4.75 1.94 27.54
C ASN A 260 3.54 1.04 27.75
N GLU A 261 2.39 1.40 27.17
CA GLU A 261 1.11 0.73 27.45
C GLU A 261 0.70 -0.26 26.34
N TYR A 262 1.18 -0.05 25.11
CA TYR A 262 0.70 -0.81 23.96
C TYR A 262 1.81 -1.56 23.21
N SER A 263 3.06 -1.49 23.71
CA SER A 263 4.22 -2.17 23.12
C SER A 263 4.48 -1.81 21.63
N VAL A 264 4.10 -0.59 21.22
CA VAL A 264 4.41 -0.05 19.91
C VAL A 264 5.78 0.59 19.97
N ILE A 265 6.83 -0.20 19.72
CA ILE A 265 8.23 0.16 19.96
C ILE A 265 8.95 0.38 18.64
N PHE A 266 9.65 1.52 18.52
CA PHE A 266 10.59 1.80 17.45
C PHE A 266 12.01 1.43 17.88
N ASN A 267 12.59 0.47 17.18
CA ASN A 267 13.99 0.09 17.35
C ASN A 267 14.89 1.01 16.53
N GLU A 268 15.80 1.70 17.19
CA GLU A 268 16.65 2.70 16.56
C GLU A 268 18.09 2.19 16.41
N LYS A 269 18.67 2.41 15.23
CA LYS A 269 20.08 2.13 14.92
C LYS A 269 20.72 3.40 14.33
N LEU A 270 21.86 3.78 14.88
CA LEU A 270 22.67 4.88 14.38
C LEU A 270 23.98 4.35 13.82
N THR A 271 24.32 4.73 12.62
CA THR A 271 25.55 4.37 11.92
C THR A 271 26.27 5.64 11.48
N VAL A 272 27.57 5.72 11.64
CA VAL A 272 28.43 6.75 11.03
C VAL A 272 28.79 6.27 9.64
N LEU A 273 28.56 7.11 8.61
CA LEU A 273 28.83 6.82 7.20
C LEU A 273 30.21 7.31 6.76
#